data_58724c1e71805314b8ad13ddf0cca347
#
_entry.id   58724c1e71805314b8ad13ddf0cca347
#
_cell.length_a   1.000
_cell.length_b   1.000
_cell.length_c   1.000
_cell.angle_alpha   90.00
_cell.angle_beta   90.00
_cell.angle_gamma   90.00
#
_symmetry.space_group_name_H-M   'P 1'
#
loop_
_entity.id
_entity.type
_entity.pdbx_description
1 polymer ?
#
loop_
_entity_poly.entity_id
_entity_poly.type
_entity_poly.pdbx_seq_one_letter_code
_entity_poly.pdbx_strand_id
1 'polypeptide(L)' 'MSKEKVLEVMNAVGKPVSAGEVEKLSGLDRKEVDKIFKELKKEEAIVSPVRCKWEPAK' A
#
# COMPACT_ATOMS: atom_id res chain seq x y z
N MET A 1 -2.91 -8.08 -10.89
CA MET A 1 -3.62 -6.83 -10.70
C MET A 1 -2.88 -5.92 -9.76
N SER A 2 -3.09 -4.64 -9.91
CA SER A 2 -2.32 -3.65 -9.15
C SER A 2 -2.51 -3.75 -7.64
N LYS A 3 -3.70 -4.08 -7.19
CA LYS A 3 -3.97 -4.23 -5.77
C LYS A 3 -3.10 -5.31 -5.13
N GLU A 4 -3.02 -6.43 -5.78
CA GLU A 4 -2.21 -7.54 -5.30
C GLU A 4 -0.74 -7.16 -5.28
N LYS A 5 -0.32 -6.43 -6.29
CA LYS A 5 1.06 -5.97 -6.38
C LYS A 5 1.42 -5.09 -5.18
N VAL A 6 0.54 -4.18 -4.82
CA VAL A 6 0.76 -3.29 -3.69
C VAL A 6 0.83 -4.08 -2.38
N LEU A 7 -0.10 -5.01 -2.19
CA LEU A 7 -0.10 -5.83 -0.99
C LEU A 7 1.15 -6.70 -0.92
N GLU A 8 1.58 -7.22 -2.06
CA GLU A 8 2.79 -8.02 -2.12
C GLU A 8 4.01 -7.21 -1.71
N VAL A 9 4.10 -5.97 -2.19
CA VAL A 9 5.20 -5.08 -1.83
C VAL A 9 5.18 -4.81 -0.33
N MET A 10 4.02 -4.54 0.24
CA MET A 10 3.89 -4.30 1.67
C MET A 10 4.31 -5.50 2.49
N ASN A 11 3.90 -6.68 2.06
CA ASN A 11 4.26 -7.91 2.76
C ASN A 11 5.76 -8.18 2.65
N ALA A 12 6.34 -7.89 1.51
CA ALA A 12 7.76 -8.10 1.30
C ALA A 12 8.61 -7.21 2.20
N VAL A 13 8.15 -5.97 2.41
CA VAL A 13 8.85 -5.02 3.28
C VAL A 13 8.74 -5.44 4.74
N GLY A 14 7.57 -5.98 5.13
CA GLY A 14 7.38 -6.46 6.50
C GLY A 14 7.25 -5.38 7.55
N LYS A 15 7.00 -4.15 7.13
CA LYS A 15 6.81 -3.02 8.04
C LYS A 15 5.95 -1.97 7.35
N PRO A 16 5.37 -1.04 8.10
CA PRO A 16 4.54 0.01 7.49
C PRO A 16 5.33 0.81 6.46
N VAL A 17 4.68 1.12 5.34
CA VAL A 17 5.30 1.86 4.25
C VAL A 17 4.41 3.04 3.86
N SER A 18 5.03 4.06 3.28
CA SER A 18 4.27 5.20 2.78
C SER A 18 3.91 4.96 1.32
N ALA A 19 2.99 5.79 0.80
CA ALA A 19 2.61 5.70 -0.59
C ALA A 19 3.80 5.90 -1.52
N GLY A 20 4.70 6.80 -1.14
CA GLY A 20 5.90 7.05 -1.93
C GLY A 20 6.80 5.83 -2.03
N GLU A 21 6.92 5.10 -0.93
CA GLU A 21 7.73 3.88 -0.93
C GLU A 21 7.09 2.81 -1.79
N VAL A 22 5.77 2.68 -1.71
CA VAL A 22 5.07 1.70 -2.53
C VAL A 22 5.21 2.04 -4.00
N GLU A 23 5.11 3.31 -4.34
CA GLU A 23 5.28 3.77 -5.71
C GLU A 23 6.66 3.35 -6.23
N LYS A 24 7.68 3.58 -5.44
CA LYS A 24 9.05 3.27 -5.81
C LYS A 24 9.28 1.77 -5.96
N LEU A 25 8.79 1.01 -5.00
CA LEU A 25 9.03 -0.42 -4.98
C LEU A 25 8.18 -1.19 -5.97
N SER A 26 6.97 -0.72 -6.22
CA SER A 26 6.07 -1.40 -7.15
C SER A 26 6.25 -0.97 -8.59
N GLY A 27 6.83 0.20 -8.80
CA GLY A 27 6.98 0.75 -10.13
C GLY A 27 5.69 1.30 -10.71
N LEU A 28 4.68 1.50 -9.89
CA LEU A 28 3.41 2.08 -10.32
C LEU A 28 3.45 3.59 -10.21
N ASP A 29 2.55 4.26 -10.96
CA ASP A 29 2.42 5.70 -10.85
C ASP A 29 1.81 6.08 -9.51
N ARG A 30 2.12 7.28 -9.03
CA ARG A 30 1.57 7.76 -7.77
C ARG A 30 0.05 7.80 -7.79
N LYS A 31 -0.53 8.18 -8.94
CA LYS A 31 -1.99 8.19 -9.08
C LYS A 31 -2.57 6.81 -8.91
N GLU A 32 -1.91 5.83 -9.47
CA GLU A 32 -2.32 4.44 -9.37
C GLU A 32 -2.24 3.97 -7.92
N VAL A 33 -1.14 4.30 -7.27
CA VAL A 33 -0.92 3.93 -5.88
C VAL A 33 -2.00 4.56 -4.99
N ASP A 34 -2.28 5.84 -5.19
CA ASP A 34 -3.30 6.53 -4.40
C ASP A 34 -4.67 5.89 -4.57
N LYS A 35 -5.00 5.53 -5.80
CA LYS A 35 -6.27 4.90 -6.11
C LYS A 35 -6.37 3.54 -5.42
N ILE A 36 -5.30 2.77 -5.49
CA ILE A 36 -5.26 1.45 -4.88
C ILE A 36 -5.37 1.56 -3.37
N PHE A 37 -4.65 2.50 -2.78
CA PHE A 37 -4.70 2.73 -1.35
C PHE A 37 -6.13 3.06 -0.90
N LYS A 38 -6.81 3.89 -1.68
CA LYS A 38 -8.18 4.26 -1.37
C LYS A 38 -9.09 3.02 -1.35
N GLU A 39 -8.92 2.14 -2.33
CA GLU A 39 -9.70 0.92 -2.40
C GLU A 39 -9.36 -0.03 -1.27
N LEU A 40 -8.08 -0.18 -0.98
CA LEU A 40 -7.65 -1.06 0.10
C LEU A 40 -8.13 -0.58 1.46
N LYS A 41 -8.12 0.74 1.67
CA LYS A 41 -8.66 1.32 2.89
C LYS A 41 -10.14 1.02 3.03
N LYS A 42 -10.87 1.17 1.94
CA LYS A 42 -12.30 0.94 1.92
C LYS A 42 -12.62 -0.52 2.24
N GLU A 43 -11.80 -1.43 1.75
CA GLU A 43 -11.97 -2.85 2.01
C GLU A 43 -11.37 -3.28 3.35
N GLU A 44 -10.72 -2.35 4.02
CA GLU A 44 -10.03 -2.63 5.28
C GLU A 44 -8.94 -3.67 5.11
N ALA A 45 -8.35 -3.70 3.92
CA ALA A 45 -7.25 -4.61 3.63
C ALA A 45 -5.92 -4.07 4.12
N ILE A 46 -5.85 -2.79 4.42
CA ILE A 46 -4.65 -2.16 4.98
C ILE A 46 -5.05 -1.30 6.16
N VAL A 47 -4.09 -1.07 7.04
CA VAL A 47 -4.30 -0.21 8.21
C VAL A 47 -3.17 0.79 8.29
N SER A 48 -3.41 1.88 9.01
CA SER A 48 -2.40 2.91 9.21
C SER A 48 -2.01 2.94 10.68
N PRO A 49 -1.01 2.15 11.08
CA PRO A 49 -0.60 2.13 12.48
C PRO A 49 0.09 3.42 12.91
N VAL A 50 0.70 4.13 11.96
CA VAL A 50 1.29 5.42 12.23
C VAL A 50 0.92 6.35 11.09
N ARG A 51 1.05 7.64 11.35
CA ARG A 51 0.70 8.66 10.37
C ARG A 51 1.51 8.46 9.07
N CYS A 52 0.82 8.52 7.95
CA CYS A 52 1.43 8.43 6.62
C CYS A 52 2.11 7.10 6.32
N LYS A 53 1.83 6.07 7.13
CA LYS A 53 2.37 4.75 6.89
C LYS A 53 1.22 3.74 6.84
N TRP A 54 1.38 2.73 6.02
CA TRP A 54 0.35 1.72 5.80
C TRP A 54 0.95 0.33 5.85
N GLU A 55 0.19 -0.61 6.33
CA GLU A 55 0.61 -2.01 6.35
C GLU A 55 -0.61 -2.88 6.10
N PRO A 56 -0.41 -4.13 5.61
CA PRO A 56 -1.54 -5.03 5.38
C PRO A 56 -2.26 -5.32 6.69
N ALA A 57 -3.58 -5.28 6.65
CA ALA A 57 -4.38 -5.61 7.82
C ALA A 57 -4.50 -7.12 7.91
N LYS A 58 -4.05 -7.65 9.00
CA LYS A 58 -4.12 -9.08 9.20
C LYS A 58 -4.63 -9.46 10.53
#